data_46446359367a612322a52fdf29aae70b
#
_entry.id   46446359367a612322a52fdf29aae70b
#
_cell.length_a   1.000
_cell.length_b   1.000
_cell.length_c   1.000
_cell.angle_alpha   90.00
_cell.angle_beta   90.00
_cell.angle_gamma   90.00
#
_symmetry.space_group_name_H-M   'P 1'
#
loop_
_entity.id
_entity.type
_entity.pdbx_description
1 polymer ?
#
loop_
_entity_poly.entity_id
_entity_poly.type
_entity_poly.pdbx_seq_one_letter_code
_entity_poly.pdbx_strand_id
1 'polypeptide(L)'
;FSIQMDRFSFSETRYLNRMIDYEYFKDYKSRVQMLFVQENNPLSVYKNLENNGYLSITDEHSFTYTIIVSDFSGNERIVRIPIEGETYASIKPKDIKTTPYFVDADEATAFEEKGIDVYIPSNALYEDTYLNIKFVGDSIHFHEDNTPIHKNITIGFDVEKYSPEDRKKLYIARLYGYYKNPSYVSTYKKGARFTTKTRTFGIYTLVEDTIAPEIKALNFSNEKWISNNTTLRLKIEDKGSGIKNYHATVNGKYILTEYNYKKGTLTHSFEDGVVTETENKLQVIVTDNVGNSTTFESTFFRKN
;
A
#
# COMPACT_ATOMS: atom_id res chain seq x y z
N PHE A 1 2.22 2.54 32.81
CA PHE A 1 2.23 3.56 31.75
C PHE A 1 0.81 3.87 31.28
N SER A 2 0.62 4.94 30.51
CA SER A 2 -0.67 5.27 29.93
C SER A 2 -0.56 5.55 28.42
N ILE A 3 -1.66 5.30 27.71
CA ILE A 3 -1.83 5.64 26.29
C ILE A 3 -2.90 6.72 26.23
N GLN A 4 -2.54 7.89 25.73
CA GLN A 4 -3.45 9.04 25.63
C GLN A 4 -3.63 9.42 24.16
N MET A 5 -4.83 9.17 23.63
CA MET A 5 -5.20 9.38 22.23
C MET A 5 -5.86 10.75 22.04
N ASP A 6 -5.11 11.83 22.22
CA ASP A 6 -5.59 13.20 21.98
C ASP A 6 -5.20 13.73 20.60
N ARG A 7 -3.93 13.62 20.24
CA ARG A 7 -3.38 14.00 18.93
C ARG A 7 -2.03 13.35 18.69
N PHE A 8 -1.68 13.18 17.41
CA PHE A 8 -0.34 12.77 16.96
C PHE A 8 -0.02 13.43 15.63
N SER A 9 1.25 13.54 15.27
CA SER A 9 1.68 14.14 14.01
C SER A 9 1.44 13.21 12.82
N PHE A 10 1.33 13.77 11.61
CA PHE A 10 1.24 12.97 10.38
C PHE A 10 2.42 12.01 10.21
N SER A 11 3.62 12.42 10.63
CA SER A 11 4.83 11.59 10.61
C SER A 11 4.74 10.36 11.51
N GLU A 12 3.95 10.44 12.59
CA GLU A 12 3.75 9.34 13.54
C GLU A 12 2.72 8.30 13.07
N THR A 13 1.86 8.63 12.08
CA THR A 13 0.77 7.76 11.61
C THR A 13 1.24 6.34 11.27
N ARG A 14 2.44 6.20 10.74
CA ARG A 14 3.01 4.89 10.38
C ARG A 14 3.31 3.99 11.58
N TYR A 15 3.51 4.57 12.76
CA TYR A 15 3.78 3.83 13.99
C TYR A 15 2.50 3.31 14.66
N LEU A 16 1.32 3.79 14.27
CA LEU A 16 0.04 3.31 14.81
C LEU A 16 -0.17 1.81 14.58
N ASN A 17 0.35 1.27 13.48
CA ASN A 17 0.30 -0.17 13.23
C ASN A 17 1.13 -0.98 14.24
N ARG A 18 2.01 -0.33 15.01
CA ARG A 18 2.81 -0.95 16.08
C ARG A 18 2.16 -0.86 17.45
N MET A 19 1.01 -0.22 17.56
CA MET A 19 0.19 -0.25 18.79
C MET A 19 -0.65 -1.51 18.89
N ILE A 20 -0.81 -2.24 17.78
CA ILE A 20 -1.61 -3.46 17.71
C ILE A 20 -0.72 -4.66 17.38
N ASP A 21 -1.16 -5.83 17.76
CA ASP A 21 -0.60 -7.08 17.27
C ASP A 21 -0.86 -7.17 15.76
N TYR A 22 0.18 -6.91 14.96
CA TYR A 22 0.06 -6.81 13.51
C TYR A 22 -0.20 -8.16 12.87
N GLU A 23 0.45 -9.22 13.34
CA GLU A 23 0.24 -10.59 12.86
C GLU A 23 -1.21 -11.02 13.11
N TYR A 24 -1.68 -10.88 14.34
CA TYR A 24 -3.07 -11.17 14.69
C TYR A 24 -4.07 -10.36 13.84
N PHE A 25 -3.79 -9.08 13.61
CA PHE A 25 -4.63 -8.25 12.74
C PHE A 25 -4.65 -8.76 11.29
N LYS A 26 -3.51 -9.23 10.76
CA LYS A 26 -3.47 -9.77 9.39
C LYS A 26 -4.26 -11.07 9.26
N ASP A 27 -4.21 -11.93 10.24
CA ASP A 27 -4.87 -13.24 10.23
C ASP A 27 -6.37 -13.13 10.51
N TYR A 28 -6.74 -12.39 11.54
CA TYR A 28 -8.13 -12.36 12.04
C TYR A 28 -8.90 -11.09 11.73
N LYS A 29 -8.28 -10.06 11.14
CA LYS A 29 -8.86 -8.73 10.86
C LYS A 29 -9.40 -8.02 12.12
N SER A 30 -9.01 -8.48 13.29
CA SER A 30 -9.34 -7.91 14.59
C SER A 30 -8.14 -7.18 15.19
N ARG A 31 -8.35 -6.05 15.83
CA ARG A 31 -7.29 -5.28 16.44
C ARG A 31 -7.15 -5.64 17.91
N VAL A 32 -5.97 -6.13 18.27
CA VAL A 32 -5.57 -6.35 19.66
C VAL A 32 -4.53 -5.29 20.03
N GLN A 33 -4.86 -4.43 21.00
CA GLN A 33 -3.97 -3.40 21.48
C GLN A 33 -2.85 -4.00 22.32
N MET A 34 -1.60 -3.72 21.97
CA MET A 34 -0.46 -4.08 22.79
C MET A 34 -0.37 -3.15 24.01
N LEU A 35 -0.09 -3.74 25.18
CA LEU A 35 0.08 -3.02 26.44
C LEU A 35 1.57 -2.84 26.79
N PHE A 36 2.42 -2.85 25.80
CA PHE A 36 3.84 -2.54 25.87
C PHE A 36 4.28 -1.79 24.61
N VAL A 37 5.39 -1.11 24.67
CA VAL A 37 5.95 -0.35 23.55
C VAL A 37 7.15 -1.11 23.01
N GLN A 38 7.10 -1.47 21.74
CA GLN A 38 8.24 -2.08 21.06
C GLN A 38 9.33 -1.05 20.81
N GLU A 39 10.56 -1.50 20.70
CA GLU A 39 11.70 -0.66 20.33
C GLU A 39 11.41 0.13 19.04
N ASN A 40 12.07 1.28 18.91
CA ASN A 40 11.90 2.17 17.75
C ASN A 40 10.47 2.66 17.49
N ASN A 41 9.59 2.68 18.51
CA ASN A 41 8.25 3.24 18.40
C ASN A 41 8.14 4.59 19.16
N PRO A 42 8.32 5.74 18.47
CA PRO A 42 8.37 7.07 19.07
C PRO A 42 6.99 7.75 19.21
N LEU A 43 5.89 6.99 19.20
CA LEU A 43 4.55 7.58 19.28
C LEU A 43 4.40 8.45 20.52
N SER A 44 3.99 9.68 20.34
CA SER A 44 3.76 10.66 21.42
C SER A 44 2.54 10.36 22.31
N VAL A 45 1.73 9.37 21.92
CA VAL A 45 0.55 8.91 22.68
C VAL A 45 0.91 8.15 23.96
N TYR A 46 2.13 7.62 24.05
CA TYR A 46 2.60 6.92 25.24
C TYR A 46 3.08 7.92 26.31
N LYS A 47 2.58 7.77 27.52
CA LYS A 47 2.92 8.63 28.67
C LYS A 47 3.34 7.76 29.85
N ASN A 48 4.19 8.33 30.71
CA ASN A 48 4.62 7.70 31.96
C ASN A 48 5.16 6.27 31.73
N LEU A 49 6.02 6.12 30.71
CA LEU A 49 6.62 4.83 30.37
C LEU A 49 7.63 4.40 31.45
N GLU A 50 7.41 3.23 32.00
CA GLU A 50 8.37 2.49 32.83
C GLU A 50 8.63 1.17 32.14
N ASN A 51 9.91 0.85 31.90
CA ASN A 51 10.34 -0.38 31.25
C ASN A 51 9.53 -0.72 29.98
N ASN A 52 9.19 0.29 29.16
CA ASN A 52 8.34 0.16 27.97
C ASN A 52 7.02 -0.60 28.19
N GLY A 53 6.52 -0.65 29.44
CA GLY A 53 5.31 -1.40 29.80
C GLY A 53 5.52 -2.88 30.05
N TYR A 54 6.75 -3.39 29.95
CA TYR A 54 7.06 -4.76 30.30
C TYR A 54 7.07 -4.93 31.83
N LEU A 55 6.41 -5.98 32.28
CA LEU A 55 6.41 -6.39 33.68
C LEU A 55 7.51 -7.40 33.92
N SER A 56 8.42 -7.08 34.82
CA SER A 56 9.44 -8.04 35.29
C SER A 56 8.92 -8.72 36.54
N ILE A 57 8.61 -10.01 36.45
CA ILE A 57 8.19 -10.83 37.58
C ILE A 57 9.41 -11.69 37.97
N THR A 58 9.95 -11.42 39.15
CA THR A 58 11.24 -12.00 39.58
C THR A 58 11.08 -13.08 40.64
N ASP A 59 9.88 -13.30 41.09
CA ASP A 59 9.56 -14.24 42.16
C ASP A 59 8.19 -14.88 41.98
N GLU A 60 7.88 -15.89 42.81
CA GLU A 60 6.65 -16.70 42.75
C GLU A 60 5.49 -16.02 43.52
N HIS A 61 5.38 -14.70 43.47
CA HIS A 61 4.27 -13.96 44.07
C HIS A 61 3.11 -13.79 43.10
N SER A 62 1.93 -13.57 43.65
CA SER A 62 0.74 -13.21 42.89
C SER A 62 0.63 -11.70 42.74
N PHE A 63 0.35 -11.24 41.51
CA PHE A 63 0.18 -9.85 41.14
C PHE A 63 -1.19 -9.63 40.53
N THR A 64 -1.67 -8.41 40.56
CA THR A 64 -2.87 -8.01 39.80
C THR A 64 -2.51 -6.93 38.81
N TYR A 65 -2.62 -7.25 37.51
CA TYR A 65 -2.49 -6.25 36.45
C TYR A 65 -3.84 -5.56 36.24
N THR A 66 -3.91 -4.26 36.44
CA THR A 66 -5.14 -3.48 36.30
C THR A 66 -5.07 -2.61 35.05
N ILE A 67 -6.03 -2.79 34.15
CA ILE A 67 -6.21 -1.96 32.96
C ILE A 67 -7.41 -1.06 33.21
N ILE A 68 -7.23 0.26 33.07
CA ILE A 68 -8.29 1.26 33.16
C ILE A 68 -8.42 1.89 31.78
N VAL A 69 -9.63 1.84 31.20
CA VAL A 69 -9.95 2.48 29.93
C VAL A 69 -11.00 3.55 30.21
N SER A 70 -10.67 4.78 29.88
CA SER A 70 -11.56 5.95 30.07
C SER A 70 -11.87 6.59 28.71
N ASP A 71 -13.10 7.03 28.51
CA ASP A 71 -13.48 7.86 27.37
C ASP A 71 -13.26 9.37 27.68
N PHE A 72 -13.51 10.21 26.68
CA PHE A 72 -13.37 11.66 26.81
C PHE A 72 -14.34 12.27 27.84
N SER A 73 -15.48 11.62 28.10
CA SER A 73 -16.50 12.06 29.06
C SER A 73 -16.22 11.59 30.49
N GLY A 74 -15.12 10.83 30.69
CA GLY A 74 -14.73 10.30 31.99
C GLY A 74 -15.44 9.00 32.40
N ASN A 75 -16.13 8.33 31.45
CA ASN A 75 -16.64 6.99 31.72
C ASN A 75 -15.48 5.99 31.73
N GLU A 76 -15.46 5.10 32.73
CA GLU A 76 -14.36 4.17 32.91
C GLU A 76 -14.80 2.70 32.86
N ARG A 77 -13.91 1.88 32.29
CA ARG A 77 -13.97 0.43 32.39
C ARG A 77 -12.66 -0.10 32.98
N ILE A 78 -12.80 -0.93 34.01
CA ILE A 78 -11.65 -1.52 34.71
C ILE A 78 -11.64 -3.03 34.43
N VAL A 79 -10.46 -3.53 34.02
CA VAL A 79 -10.18 -4.96 33.86
C VAL A 79 -9.04 -5.31 34.81
N ARG A 80 -9.23 -6.35 35.61
CA ARG A 80 -8.20 -6.87 36.52
C ARG A 80 -7.81 -8.27 36.09
N ILE A 81 -6.52 -8.48 35.88
CA ILE A 81 -5.93 -9.75 35.42
C ILE A 81 -5.03 -10.26 36.55
N PRO A 82 -5.38 -11.37 37.23
CA PRO A 82 -4.47 -11.99 38.15
C PRO A 82 -3.29 -12.62 37.38
N ILE A 83 -2.08 -12.45 37.90
CA ILE A 83 -0.84 -12.97 37.34
C ILE A 83 -0.14 -13.72 38.48
N GLU A 84 0.27 -14.94 38.22
CA GLU A 84 1.10 -15.74 39.13
C GLU A 84 2.50 -15.84 38.55
N GLY A 85 3.49 -15.51 39.36
CA GLY A 85 4.90 -15.68 39.00
C GLY A 85 5.28 -17.17 39.03
N GLU A 86 6.06 -17.58 38.05
CA GLU A 86 6.66 -18.92 37.99
C GLU A 86 8.18 -18.80 37.84
N THR A 87 8.91 -19.84 38.29
CA THR A 87 10.36 -19.88 38.11
C THR A 87 10.72 -19.95 36.64
N TYR A 88 11.85 -19.33 36.25
CA TYR A 88 12.35 -19.34 34.88
C TYR A 88 12.45 -20.71 34.24
N ALA A 89 12.70 -21.77 35.02
CA ALA A 89 12.78 -23.16 34.55
C ALA A 89 11.46 -23.71 33.98
N SER A 90 10.32 -23.11 34.31
CA SER A 90 8.99 -23.48 33.78
C SER A 90 8.63 -22.79 32.46
N ILE A 91 9.36 -21.73 32.07
CA ILE A 91 9.10 -20.98 30.85
C ILE A 91 9.63 -21.72 29.62
N LYS A 92 8.74 -22.13 28.72
CA LYS A 92 9.16 -22.72 27.44
C LYS A 92 9.72 -21.63 26.52
N PRO A 93 10.93 -21.82 25.95
CA PRO A 93 11.45 -20.89 24.95
C PRO A 93 10.49 -20.77 23.77
N LYS A 94 10.39 -19.56 23.20
CA LYS A 94 9.65 -19.36 21.94
C LYS A 94 10.34 -20.16 20.84
N ASP A 95 9.57 -20.96 20.10
CA ASP A 95 10.07 -21.70 18.93
C ASP A 95 10.31 -20.72 17.77
N ILE A 96 11.58 -20.40 17.50
CA ILE A 96 11.99 -19.51 16.43
C ILE A 96 12.35 -20.35 15.22
N LYS A 97 11.55 -20.25 14.17
CA LYS A 97 11.85 -20.87 12.87
C LYS A 97 12.97 -20.11 12.18
N THR A 98 14.16 -20.69 12.16
CA THR A 98 15.31 -20.12 11.47
C THR A 98 15.25 -20.38 9.96
N THR A 99 15.74 -19.43 9.17
CA THR A 99 15.92 -19.52 7.72
C THR A 99 17.34 -19.03 7.36
N PRO A 100 17.82 -19.25 6.13
CA PRO A 100 19.09 -18.67 5.69
C PRO A 100 19.11 -17.13 5.60
N TYR A 101 17.95 -16.48 5.69
CA TYR A 101 17.78 -15.04 5.49
C TYR A 101 17.51 -14.33 6.82
N PHE A 102 18.54 -14.20 7.63
CA PHE A 102 18.50 -13.43 8.87
C PHE A 102 18.70 -11.94 8.56
N VAL A 103 17.92 -11.08 9.19
CA VAL A 103 18.03 -9.63 9.14
C VAL A 103 18.16 -9.12 10.57
N ASP A 104 19.29 -8.50 10.85
CA ASP A 104 19.48 -7.66 12.01
C ASP A 104 18.74 -6.35 11.77
N ALA A 105 17.86 -5.96 12.68
CA ALA A 105 17.02 -4.77 12.51
C ALA A 105 17.85 -3.49 12.44
N ASP A 106 18.97 -3.42 13.13
CA ASP A 106 19.82 -2.22 13.23
C ASP A 106 20.80 -2.09 12.07
N GLU A 107 21.01 -3.16 11.28
CA GLU A 107 21.95 -3.19 10.17
C GLU A 107 21.26 -3.22 8.81
N ALA A 108 21.93 -2.68 7.79
CA ALA A 108 21.46 -2.79 6.41
C ALA A 108 21.88 -4.17 5.84
N THR A 109 20.93 -4.85 5.22
CA THR A 109 21.14 -6.18 4.66
C THR A 109 20.70 -6.24 3.19
N ALA A 110 21.42 -7.02 2.38
CA ALA A 110 21.06 -7.26 0.98
C ALA A 110 21.13 -8.75 0.66
N PHE A 111 20.20 -9.21 -0.17
CA PHE A 111 20.15 -10.57 -0.71
C PHE A 111 20.03 -10.49 -2.22
N GLU A 112 20.71 -11.37 -2.93
CA GLU A 112 20.63 -11.46 -4.40
C GLU A 112 20.66 -12.92 -4.85
N GLU A 113 19.70 -13.29 -5.70
CA GLU A 113 19.66 -14.59 -6.36
C GLU A 113 18.89 -14.48 -7.67
N LYS A 114 19.39 -15.14 -8.74
CA LYS A 114 18.73 -15.26 -10.06
C LYS A 114 18.36 -13.91 -10.71
N GLY A 115 19.20 -12.88 -10.52
CA GLY A 115 18.94 -11.55 -11.05
C GLY A 115 17.85 -10.76 -10.32
N ILE A 116 17.46 -11.22 -9.13
CA ILE A 116 16.56 -10.48 -8.26
C ILE A 116 17.34 -10.14 -6.98
N ASP A 117 17.33 -8.88 -6.59
CA ASP A 117 17.96 -8.40 -5.36
C ASP A 117 16.96 -7.71 -4.45
N VAL A 118 17.25 -7.79 -3.17
CA VAL A 118 16.49 -7.12 -2.11
C VAL A 118 17.48 -6.34 -1.26
N TYR A 119 17.22 -5.06 -1.06
CA TYR A 119 17.95 -4.22 -0.12
C TYR A 119 17.03 -3.78 1.01
N ILE A 120 17.40 -4.13 2.22
CA ILE A 120 16.72 -3.79 3.47
C ILE A 120 17.59 -2.78 4.22
N PRO A 121 17.22 -1.51 4.33
CA PRO A 121 18.01 -0.53 5.07
C PRO A 121 17.93 -0.79 6.58
N SER A 122 18.92 -0.31 7.32
CA SER A 122 18.90 -0.36 8.79
C SER A 122 17.63 0.25 9.35
N ASN A 123 17.09 -0.33 10.41
CA ASN A 123 15.81 0.06 11.03
C ASN A 123 14.61 0.02 10.05
N ALA A 124 14.64 -0.87 9.07
CA ALA A 124 13.48 -1.14 8.22
C ALA A 124 12.50 -2.11 8.88
N LEU A 125 13.02 -3.02 9.68
CA LEU A 125 12.25 -3.89 10.57
C LEU A 125 12.33 -3.34 12.00
N TYR A 126 11.44 -3.77 12.85
CA TYR A 126 11.38 -3.32 14.26
C TYR A 126 12.13 -4.28 15.20
N GLU A 127 12.40 -5.48 14.75
CA GLU A 127 13.10 -6.53 15.49
C GLU A 127 13.84 -7.44 14.54
N ASP A 128 14.84 -8.13 15.06
CA ASP A 128 15.59 -9.15 14.33
C ASP A 128 14.67 -10.23 13.81
N THR A 129 14.79 -10.55 12.53
CA THR A 129 13.81 -11.40 11.86
C THR A 129 14.45 -12.39 10.91
N TYR A 130 14.03 -13.65 10.97
CA TYR A 130 14.32 -14.65 9.95
C TYR A 130 13.26 -14.55 8.84
N LEU A 131 13.66 -14.10 7.66
CA LEU A 131 12.75 -13.93 6.52
C LEU A 131 12.61 -15.25 5.74
N ASN A 132 11.40 -15.59 5.32
CA ASN A 132 11.15 -16.66 4.37
C ASN A 132 11.21 -16.08 2.96
N ILE A 133 12.33 -16.27 2.25
CA ILE A 133 12.54 -15.77 0.89
C ILE A 133 12.69 -16.95 -0.05
N LYS A 134 11.99 -16.91 -1.21
CA LYS A 134 12.14 -17.89 -2.29
C LYS A 134 12.18 -17.17 -3.64
N PHE A 135 13.18 -17.49 -4.45
CA PHE A 135 13.34 -16.98 -5.80
C PHE A 135 12.85 -18.04 -6.79
N VAL A 136 11.76 -17.75 -7.52
CA VAL A 136 11.09 -18.70 -8.42
C VAL A 136 10.89 -18.05 -9.79
N GLY A 137 11.74 -18.40 -10.76
CA GLY A 137 11.73 -17.73 -12.08
C GLY A 137 11.96 -16.23 -11.93
N ASP A 138 11.07 -15.44 -12.50
CA ASP A 138 11.08 -13.96 -12.42
C ASP A 138 10.27 -13.43 -11.22
N SER A 139 10.09 -14.25 -10.20
CA SER A 139 9.33 -13.88 -9.02
C SER A 139 10.15 -14.06 -7.75
N ILE A 140 9.92 -13.19 -6.78
CA ILE A 140 10.37 -13.35 -5.42
C ILE A 140 9.15 -13.53 -4.51
N HIS A 141 9.12 -14.65 -3.78
CA HIS A 141 8.23 -14.81 -2.64
C HIS A 141 8.97 -14.24 -1.42
N PHE A 142 8.66 -13.00 -1.11
CA PHE A 142 9.37 -12.21 -0.12
C PHE A 142 8.58 -12.17 1.18
N HIS A 143 8.81 -13.17 2.03
CA HIS A 143 8.19 -13.32 3.35
C HIS A 143 6.65 -13.25 3.33
N GLU A 144 6.04 -13.40 4.48
CA GLU A 144 4.60 -13.28 4.68
C GLU A 144 4.25 -11.86 5.15
N ASP A 145 3.10 -11.34 4.71
CA ASP A 145 2.65 -9.97 5.05
C ASP A 145 2.05 -9.91 6.48
N ASN A 146 2.73 -10.55 7.44
CA ASN A 146 2.41 -10.56 8.86
C ASN A 146 3.46 -9.84 9.73
N THR A 147 4.59 -9.47 9.14
CA THR A 147 5.65 -8.70 9.79
C THR A 147 5.59 -7.24 9.30
N PRO A 148 5.49 -6.25 10.19
CA PRO A 148 5.40 -4.85 9.80
C PRO A 148 6.75 -4.28 9.36
N ILE A 149 6.73 -3.45 8.31
CA ILE A 149 7.91 -2.78 7.76
C ILE A 149 7.81 -1.27 8.02
N HIS A 150 8.83 -0.70 8.64
CA HIS A 150 8.91 0.73 8.94
C HIS A 150 9.43 1.58 7.78
N LYS A 151 10.58 1.22 7.20
CA LYS A 151 11.19 1.92 6.05
C LYS A 151 10.94 1.15 4.77
N ASN A 152 11.01 1.86 3.63
CA ASN A 152 10.93 1.18 2.35
C ASN A 152 12.10 0.21 2.14
N ILE A 153 11.76 -1.01 1.79
CA ILE A 153 12.67 -2.01 1.25
C ILE A 153 12.70 -1.83 -0.28
N THR A 154 13.85 -2.02 -0.90
CA THR A 154 13.99 -1.97 -2.36
C THR A 154 14.08 -3.39 -2.90
N ILE A 155 13.27 -3.71 -3.91
CA ILE A 155 13.36 -4.96 -4.67
C ILE A 155 13.79 -4.59 -6.08
N GLY A 156 14.84 -5.23 -6.58
CA GLY A 156 15.39 -5.04 -7.92
C GLY A 156 15.25 -6.29 -8.77
N PHE A 157 15.05 -6.10 -10.07
CA PHE A 157 14.98 -7.14 -11.08
C PHE A 157 15.95 -6.80 -12.20
N ASP A 158 16.82 -7.73 -12.56
CA ASP A 158 17.58 -7.70 -13.80
C ASP A 158 16.66 -8.11 -14.97
N VAL A 159 16.58 -7.22 -15.96
CA VAL A 159 15.77 -7.42 -17.16
C VAL A 159 16.63 -7.49 -18.43
N GLU A 160 17.93 -7.78 -18.31
CA GLU A 160 18.86 -7.82 -19.45
C GLU A 160 18.44 -8.84 -20.51
N LYS A 161 17.84 -9.94 -20.08
CA LYS A 161 17.32 -10.99 -20.97
C LYS A 161 16.16 -10.55 -21.89
N TYR A 162 15.48 -9.46 -21.57
CA TYR A 162 14.40 -8.90 -22.38
C TYR A 162 14.92 -7.88 -23.37
N SER A 163 14.34 -7.82 -24.58
CA SER A 163 14.68 -6.80 -25.56
C SER A 163 14.38 -5.39 -25.06
N PRO A 164 15.04 -4.34 -25.58
CA PRO A 164 14.72 -2.95 -25.19
C PRO A 164 13.26 -2.57 -25.41
N GLU A 165 12.58 -3.14 -26.41
CA GLU A 165 11.17 -2.89 -26.69
C GLU A 165 10.27 -3.57 -25.64
N ASP A 166 10.53 -4.85 -25.33
CA ASP A 166 9.78 -5.59 -24.33
C ASP A 166 9.91 -4.93 -22.94
N ARG A 167 11.11 -4.45 -22.59
CA ARG A 167 11.34 -3.72 -21.32
C ARG A 167 10.42 -2.51 -21.16
N LYS A 168 10.00 -1.85 -22.24
CA LYS A 168 9.07 -0.72 -22.14
C LYS A 168 7.72 -1.18 -21.60
N LYS A 169 7.29 -2.41 -21.94
CA LYS A 169 6.00 -2.98 -21.57
C LYS A 169 6.01 -3.74 -20.24
N LEU A 170 7.20 -4.05 -19.70
CA LEU A 170 7.32 -4.72 -18.40
C LEU A 170 7.13 -3.75 -17.24
N TYR A 171 6.55 -4.25 -16.15
CA TYR A 171 6.46 -3.57 -14.87
C TYR A 171 6.60 -4.58 -13.72
N ILE A 172 6.90 -4.09 -12.51
CA ILE A 172 6.89 -4.91 -11.31
C ILE A 172 5.47 -4.93 -10.76
N ALA A 173 4.92 -6.11 -10.54
CA ALA A 173 3.64 -6.32 -9.88
C ALA A 173 3.80 -6.99 -8.53
N ARG A 174 2.92 -6.65 -7.58
CA ARG A 174 2.67 -7.46 -6.39
C ARG A 174 1.46 -8.35 -6.65
N LEU A 175 1.57 -9.63 -6.33
CA LEU A 175 0.48 -10.60 -6.52
C LEU A 175 -0.42 -10.63 -5.29
N TYR A 176 -1.73 -10.54 -5.51
CA TYR A 176 -2.75 -10.49 -4.45
C TYR A 176 -3.77 -11.62 -4.52
N GLY A 177 -4.26 -11.98 -3.35
CA GLY A 177 -5.36 -12.92 -3.18
C GLY A 177 -5.01 -14.36 -3.55
N TYR A 178 -6.00 -15.22 -3.49
CA TYR A 178 -5.86 -16.64 -3.77
C TYR A 178 -5.39 -16.91 -5.22
N TYR A 179 -5.95 -16.17 -6.18
CA TYR A 179 -5.60 -16.29 -7.60
C TYR A 179 -4.33 -15.55 -8.00
N LYS A 180 -3.62 -14.95 -7.04
CA LYS A 180 -2.37 -14.21 -7.29
C LYS A 180 -2.51 -13.18 -8.42
N ASN A 181 -3.59 -12.41 -8.40
CA ASN A 181 -3.82 -11.35 -9.39
C ASN A 181 -2.73 -10.29 -9.31
N PRO A 182 -2.10 -9.91 -10.43
CA PRO A 182 -1.08 -8.88 -10.45
C PRO A 182 -1.69 -7.51 -10.18
N SER A 183 -1.00 -6.72 -9.37
CA SER A 183 -1.30 -5.31 -9.15
C SER A 183 -0.03 -4.52 -9.35
N TYR A 184 -0.11 -3.48 -10.15
CA TYR A 184 1.01 -2.58 -10.43
C TYR A 184 1.59 -2.01 -9.14
N VAL A 185 2.92 -2.03 -9.03
CA VAL A 185 3.65 -1.25 -8.04
C VAL A 185 4.58 -0.27 -8.75
N SER A 186 4.84 0.90 -8.14
CA SER A 186 5.66 1.93 -8.75
C SER A 186 7.00 1.35 -9.20
N THR A 187 7.21 1.26 -10.51
CA THR A 187 8.37 0.65 -11.14
C THR A 187 9.32 1.72 -11.64
N TYR A 188 10.51 1.80 -11.05
CA TYR A 188 11.58 2.66 -11.55
C TYR A 188 12.47 1.88 -12.51
N LYS A 189 12.54 2.33 -13.77
CA LYS A 189 13.27 1.69 -14.87
C LYS A 189 14.57 2.42 -15.14
N LYS A 190 15.72 1.74 -14.98
CA LYS A 190 17.04 2.28 -15.31
C LYS A 190 17.85 1.26 -16.08
N GLY A 191 17.95 1.45 -17.38
CA GLY A 191 18.65 0.50 -18.28
C GLY A 191 18.04 -0.90 -18.20
N ALA A 192 18.86 -1.88 -17.84
CA ALA A 192 18.45 -3.27 -17.67
C ALA A 192 18.03 -3.61 -16.22
N ARG A 193 17.87 -2.61 -15.35
CA ARG A 193 17.47 -2.85 -13.96
C ARG A 193 16.18 -2.11 -13.64
N PHE A 194 15.19 -2.86 -13.14
CA PHE A 194 13.93 -2.34 -12.66
C PHE A 194 13.87 -2.47 -11.15
N THR A 195 13.41 -1.43 -10.46
CA THR A 195 13.30 -1.44 -9.01
C THR A 195 11.96 -0.93 -8.53
N THR A 196 11.52 -1.46 -7.40
CA THR A 196 10.38 -0.93 -6.64
C THR A 196 10.74 -0.72 -5.19
N LYS A 197 10.06 0.22 -4.54
CA LYS A 197 10.17 0.46 -3.09
C LYS A 197 8.86 0.04 -2.44
N THR A 198 8.94 -0.80 -1.43
CA THR A 198 7.77 -1.33 -0.73
C THR A 198 7.93 -1.34 0.78
N ARG A 199 6.82 -1.31 1.49
CA ARG A 199 6.72 -1.59 2.93
C ARG A 199 5.74 -2.73 3.22
N THR A 200 5.61 -3.65 2.29
CA THR A 200 4.70 -4.77 2.39
C THR A 200 5.40 -6.01 1.87
N PHE A 201 5.41 -7.06 2.63
CA PHE A 201 5.86 -8.37 2.17
C PHE A 201 4.87 -9.00 1.20
N GLY A 202 5.26 -10.07 0.53
CA GLY A 202 4.43 -10.81 -0.41
C GLY A 202 5.17 -11.22 -1.67
N ILE A 203 4.44 -11.55 -2.72
CA ILE A 203 5.02 -12.03 -3.96
C ILE A 203 5.15 -10.86 -4.94
N TYR A 204 6.36 -10.64 -5.45
CA TYR A 204 6.66 -9.64 -6.48
C TYR A 204 7.18 -10.35 -7.72
N THR A 205 6.78 -9.85 -8.89
CA THR A 205 7.15 -10.44 -10.18
C THR A 205 7.17 -9.39 -11.28
N LEU A 206 7.83 -9.72 -12.40
CA LEU A 206 7.72 -8.95 -13.62
C LEU A 206 6.45 -9.37 -14.38
N VAL A 207 5.72 -8.41 -14.89
CA VAL A 207 4.53 -8.60 -15.71
C VAL A 207 4.62 -7.72 -16.96
N GLU A 208 4.19 -8.24 -18.08
CA GLU A 208 4.08 -7.50 -19.33
C GLU A 208 2.65 -6.97 -19.52
N ASP A 209 2.55 -5.73 -20.02
CA ASP A 209 1.28 -5.11 -20.38
C ASP A 209 1.37 -4.50 -21.79
N THR A 210 0.68 -5.13 -22.73
CA THR A 210 0.60 -4.67 -24.12
C THR A 210 -0.79 -4.15 -24.49
N ILE A 211 -1.73 -4.13 -23.52
CA ILE A 211 -3.14 -3.77 -23.74
C ILE A 211 -3.33 -2.31 -23.37
N ALA A 212 -3.85 -1.52 -24.32
CA ALA A 212 -4.16 -0.13 -24.05
C ALA A 212 -5.44 0.03 -23.20
N PRO A 213 -5.57 1.13 -22.42
CA PRO A 213 -6.76 1.41 -21.63
C PRO A 213 -8.05 1.48 -22.46
N GLU A 214 -9.17 1.08 -21.89
CA GLU A 214 -10.50 1.24 -22.48
C GLU A 214 -11.14 2.57 -22.04
N ILE A 215 -11.85 3.22 -23.00
CA ILE A 215 -12.61 4.47 -22.76
C ILE A 215 -14.04 4.26 -23.24
N LYS A 216 -15.06 4.55 -22.42
CA LYS A 216 -16.47 4.43 -22.78
C LYS A 216 -17.23 5.67 -22.31
N ALA A 217 -18.07 6.25 -23.19
CA ALA A 217 -19.03 7.28 -22.81
C ALA A 217 -20.11 6.69 -21.89
N LEU A 218 -20.52 7.44 -20.85
CA LEU A 218 -21.52 7.00 -19.89
C LEU A 218 -22.87 7.71 -20.04
N ASN A 219 -22.88 9.00 -20.32
CA ASN A 219 -24.10 9.81 -20.35
C ASN A 219 -24.28 10.63 -21.63
N PHE A 220 -23.54 10.30 -22.66
CA PHE A 220 -23.65 10.91 -23.99
C PHE A 220 -23.35 9.87 -25.07
N SER A 221 -23.67 10.19 -26.32
CA SER A 221 -23.32 9.39 -27.48
C SER A 221 -22.91 10.30 -28.62
N ASN A 222 -22.15 9.74 -29.57
CA ASN A 222 -21.72 10.49 -30.75
C ASN A 222 -22.89 11.11 -31.51
N GLU A 223 -22.74 12.36 -31.94
CA GLU A 223 -23.72 13.12 -32.72
C GLU A 223 -25.07 13.31 -32.02
N LYS A 224 -25.10 13.37 -30.70
CA LYS A 224 -26.34 13.60 -29.92
C LYS A 224 -26.33 14.92 -29.17
N TRP A 225 -27.53 15.46 -28.98
CA TRP A 225 -27.77 16.63 -28.13
C TRP A 225 -27.72 16.25 -26.66
N ILE A 226 -26.94 17.00 -25.86
CA ILE A 226 -26.79 16.80 -24.43
C ILE A 226 -27.03 18.07 -23.61
N SER A 227 -27.83 19.00 -24.12
CA SER A 227 -28.09 20.32 -23.47
C SER A 227 -28.61 20.17 -22.03
N ASN A 228 -29.33 19.10 -21.71
CA ASN A 228 -29.88 18.84 -20.37
C ASN A 228 -28.85 18.22 -19.39
N ASN A 229 -27.68 17.84 -19.88
CA ASN A 229 -26.64 17.28 -19.01
C ASN A 229 -25.88 18.42 -18.32
N THR A 230 -25.71 18.33 -17.01
CA THR A 230 -24.83 19.24 -16.25
C THR A 230 -23.37 18.80 -16.29
N THR A 231 -23.13 17.52 -16.61
CA THR A 231 -21.79 16.92 -16.66
C THR A 231 -21.61 16.04 -17.89
N LEU A 232 -20.37 15.90 -18.34
CA LEU A 232 -19.92 14.89 -19.31
C LEU A 232 -19.16 13.82 -18.56
N ARG A 233 -19.52 12.54 -18.76
CA ARG A 233 -18.98 11.43 -17.99
C ARG A 233 -18.50 10.30 -18.90
N LEU A 234 -17.28 9.82 -18.60
CA LEU A 234 -16.68 8.67 -19.25
C LEU A 234 -16.22 7.63 -18.21
N LYS A 235 -16.26 6.36 -18.59
CA LYS A 235 -15.59 5.27 -17.90
C LYS A 235 -14.22 5.12 -18.54
N ILE A 236 -13.17 5.05 -17.71
CA ILE A 236 -11.83 4.66 -18.15
C ILE A 236 -11.38 3.46 -17.31
N GLU A 237 -10.78 2.48 -17.94
CA GLU A 237 -10.38 1.25 -17.29
C GLU A 237 -9.13 0.68 -17.95
N ASP A 238 -8.24 0.15 -17.16
CA ASP A 238 -7.09 -0.62 -17.61
C ASP A 238 -6.95 -1.89 -16.78
N LYS A 239 -6.75 -3.01 -17.44
CA LYS A 239 -6.68 -4.34 -16.80
C LYS A 239 -5.24 -4.79 -16.51
N GLY A 240 -4.27 -4.06 -17.03
CA GLY A 240 -2.85 -4.37 -16.89
C GLY A 240 -2.17 -3.51 -15.83
N SER A 241 -1.37 -2.58 -16.28
CA SER A 241 -0.54 -1.73 -15.42
C SER A 241 -1.31 -0.60 -14.71
N GLY A 242 -2.57 -0.38 -15.07
CA GLY A 242 -3.42 0.67 -14.51
C GLY A 242 -3.21 2.05 -15.15
N ILE A 243 -4.13 2.98 -14.91
CA ILE A 243 -4.11 4.30 -15.51
C ILE A 243 -3.01 5.17 -14.89
N LYS A 244 -2.14 5.71 -15.75
CA LYS A 244 -1.08 6.66 -15.37
C LYS A 244 -1.53 8.11 -15.50
N ASN A 245 -2.08 8.47 -16.65
CA ASN A 245 -2.58 9.82 -16.91
C ASN A 245 -3.75 9.79 -17.89
N TYR A 246 -4.44 10.91 -17.94
CA TYR A 246 -5.50 11.20 -18.91
C TYR A 246 -5.46 12.68 -19.28
N HIS A 247 -5.91 12.99 -20.51
CA HIS A 247 -6.02 14.34 -21.02
C HIS A 247 -7.29 14.48 -21.84
N ALA A 248 -8.09 15.50 -21.58
CA ALA A 248 -9.34 15.73 -22.26
C ALA A 248 -9.39 17.14 -22.85
N THR A 249 -9.87 17.25 -24.09
CA THR A 249 -10.09 18.54 -24.77
C THR A 249 -11.46 18.57 -25.44
N VAL A 250 -12.05 19.75 -25.53
CA VAL A 250 -13.21 20.04 -26.36
C VAL A 250 -12.84 21.16 -27.34
N ASN A 251 -13.03 20.92 -28.63
CA ASN A 251 -12.64 21.86 -29.72
C ASN A 251 -11.17 22.30 -29.61
N GLY A 252 -10.29 21.36 -29.17
CA GLY A 252 -8.86 21.60 -28.96
C GLY A 252 -8.53 22.38 -27.68
N LYS A 253 -9.52 22.83 -26.91
CA LYS A 253 -9.29 23.49 -25.61
C LYS A 253 -9.32 22.46 -24.49
N TYR A 254 -8.36 22.52 -23.56
CA TYR A 254 -8.34 21.67 -22.38
C TYR A 254 -9.60 21.85 -21.54
N ILE A 255 -10.17 20.74 -21.08
CA ILE A 255 -11.25 20.70 -20.10
C ILE A 255 -10.80 19.98 -18.84
N LEU A 256 -11.12 20.53 -17.68
CA LEU A 256 -10.87 19.87 -16.39
C LEU A 256 -11.77 18.66 -16.26
N THR A 257 -11.18 17.50 -15.96
CA THR A 257 -11.92 16.28 -15.66
C THR A 257 -11.50 15.75 -14.29
N GLU A 258 -12.47 15.44 -13.44
CA GLU A 258 -12.24 14.82 -12.15
C GLU A 258 -12.24 13.30 -12.28
N TYR A 259 -11.20 12.65 -11.77
CA TYR A 259 -11.07 11.20 -11.80
C TYR A 259 -11.47 10.56 -10.47
N ASN A 260 -12.54 9.78 -10.52
CA ASN A 260 -12.89 8.90 -9.41
C ASN A 260 -12.29 7.52 -9.63
N TYR A 261 -11.14 7.25 -9.02
CA TYR A 261 -10.39 6.00 -9.21
C TYR A 261 -11.16 4.75 -8.76
N LYS A 262 -12.05 4.86 -7.74
CA LYS A 262 -12.85 3.71 -7.26
C LYS A 262 -13.90 3.28 -8.27
N LYS A 263 -14.45 4.23 -9.02
CA LYS A 263 -15.46 4.00 -10.05
C LYS A 263 -14.84 3.93 -11.44
N GLY A 264 -13.58 4.32 -11.61
CA GLY A 264 -12.92 4.44 -12.91
C GLY A 264 -13.63 5.47 -13.81
N THR A 265 -14.13 6.59 -13.26
CA THR A 265 -14.88 7.58 -14.03
C THR A 265 -14.18 8.91 -14.09
N LEU A 266 -14.15 9.50 -15.31
CA LEU A 266 -13.84 10.89 -15.55
C LEU A 266 -15.14 11.68 -15.62
N THR A 267 -15.20 12.81 -14.94
CA THR A 267 -16.36 13.71 -14.95
C THR A 267 -15.89 15.15 -15.22
N HIS A 268 -16.46 15.80 -16.22
CA HIS A 268 -16.30 17.22 -16.50
C HIS A 268 -17.63 17.93 -16.18
N SER A 269 -17.57 19.09 -15.49
CA SER A 269 -18.73 19.94 -15.24
C SER A 269 -18.82 21.03 -16.30
N PHE A 270 -19.98 21.21 -16.91
CA PHE A 270 -20.21 22.29 -17.86
C PHE A 270 -20.33 23.68 -17.20
N GLU A 271 -20.36 23.75 -15.88
CA GLU A 271 -20.40 25.02 -15.13
C GLU A 271 -19.11 25.82 -15.23
N ASP A 272 -18.00 25.20 -15.69
CA ASP A 272 -16.74 25.92 -15.91
C ASP A 272 -16.74 26.89 -17.12
N GLY A 273 -17.79 26.81 -17.94
CA GLY A 273 -17.99 27.70 -19.07
C GLY A 273 -16.98 27.53 -20.23
N VAL A 274 -16.19 26.48 -20.27
CA VAL A 274 -15.23 26.23 -21.36
C VAL A 274 -15.93 25.76 -22.63
N VAL A 275 -17.04 25.02 -22.50
CA VAL A 275 -17.82 24.50 -23.64
C VAL A 275 -18.91 25.49 -24.03
N THR A 276 -18.64 26.32 -25.00
CA THR A 276 -19.51 27.45 -25.42
C THR A 276 -20.14 27.25 -26.80
N GLU A 277 -19.59 26.38 -27.62
CA GLU A 277 -20.04 26.13 -28.98
C GLU A 277 -21.26 25.22 -29.03
N THR A 278 -22.05 25.30 -30.10
CA THR A 278 -23.20 24.38 -30.31
C THR A 278 -22.71 22.97 -30.70
N GLU A 279 -21.74 22.87 -31.61
CA GLU A 279 -21.08 21.65 -32.01
C GLU A 279 -19.75 21.51 -31.27
N ASN A 280 -19.54 20.40 -30.59
CA ASN A 280 -18.38 20.19 -29.74
C ASN A 280 -17.68 18.87 -30.08
N LYS A 281 -16.40 18.93 -30.39
CA LYS A 281 -15.53 17.79 -30.67
C LYS A 281 -14.72 17.46 -29.41
N LEU A 282 -15.11 16.39 -28.72
CA LEU A 282 -14.39 15.85 -27.57
C LEU A 282 -13.27 14.95 -28.04
N GLN A 283 -12.09 15.10 -27.45
CA GLN A 283 -11.00 14.14 -27.55
C GLN A 283 -10.51 13.83 -26.14
N VAL A 284 -10.40 12.52 -25.81
CA VAL A 284 -9.86 12.04 -24.54
C VAL A 284 -8.76 11.04 -24.83
N ILE A 285 -7.58 11.28 -24.28
CA ILE A 285 -6.42 10.39 -24.37
C ILE A 285 -6.18 9.84 -22.98
N VAL A 286 -6.08 8.51 -22.87
CA VAL A 286 -5.77 7.82 -21.61
C VAL A 286 -4.54 6.96 -21.84
N THR A 287 -3.57 7.05 -20.92
CA THR A 287 -2.30 6.32 -20.99
C THR A 287 -2.10 5.53 -19.71
N ASP A 288 -1.67 4.27 -19.82
CA ASP A 288 -1.32 3.39 -18.72
C ASP A 288 0.11 3.61 -18.18
N ASN A 289 0.50 2.83 -17.17
CA ASN A 289 1.81 2.98 -16.53
C ASN A 289 3.00 2.48 -17.36
N VAL A 290 2.77 1.72 -18.43
CA VAL A 290 3.83 1.26 -19.36
C VAL A 290 3.79 1.97 -20.70
N GLY A 291 2.89 2.94 -20.87
CA GLY A 291 2.82 3.82 -22.05
C GLY A 291 1.95 3.30 -23.19
N ASN A 292 1.03 2.35 -22.96
CA ASN A 292 -0.02 2.10 -23.94
C ASN A 292 -1.08 3.20 -23.83
N SER A 293 -1.61 3.66 -24.94
CA SER A 293 -2.54 4.79 -24.99
C SER A 293 -3.74 4.50 -25.87
N THR A 294 -4.89 5.01 -25.46
CA THR A 294 -6.12 5.03 -26.26
C THR A 294 -6.60 6.45 -26.42
N THR A 295 -7.00 6.80 -27.62
CA THR A 295 -7.67 8.05 -27.95
C THR A 295 -9.15 7.77 -28.22
N PHE A 296 -10.02 8.46 -27.53
CA PHE A 296 -11.47 8.45 -27.73
C PHE A 296 -11.90 9.79 -28.30
N GLU A 297 -12.65 9.76 -29.39
CA GLU A 297 -13.20 10.95 -30.03
C GLU A 297 -14.72 10.82 -30.16
N SER A 298 -15.42 11.93 -29.97
CA SER A 298 -16.88 12.01 -30.09
C SER A 298 -17.33 13.45 -30.33
N THR A 299 -18.31 13.62 -31.20
CA THR A 299 -18.99 14.89 -31.39
C THR A 299 -20.27 14.93 -30.62
N PHE A 300 -20.57 16.00 -29.92
CA PHE A 300 -21.85 16.22 -29.24
C PHE A 300 -22.37 17.65 -29.48
N PHE A 301 -23.66 17.81 -29.34
CA PHE A 301 -24.32 19.10 -29.49
C PHE A 301 -24.88 19.61 -28.17
N ARG A 302 -24.70 20.93 -27.91
CA ARG A 302 -25.20 21.56 -26.70
C ARG A 302 -25.66 23.00 -27.01
N LYS A 303 -26.81 23.39 -26.47
CA LYS A 303 -27.22 24.79 -26.35
C LYS A 303 -26.90 25.24 -24.93
N ASN A 304 -26.26 26.41 -24.82
CA ASN A 304 -26.02 27.09 -23.55
C ASN A 304 -27.30 27.79 -23.08
#